data_15e00d4d65783ab39f948cdf491d2f15
#
_entry.id   15e00d4d65783ab39f948cdf491d2f15
#
_cell.length_a   1.000
_cell.length_b   1.000
_cell.length_c   1.000
_cell.angle_alpha   90.00
_cell.angle_beta   90.00
_cell.angle_gamma   90.00
#
_symmetry.space_group_name_H-M   'P 1'
#
loop_
_entity.id
_entity.type
_entity.pdbx_description
1 polymer ?
#
loop_
_entity_poly.entity_id
_entity_poly.type
_entity_poly.pdbx_seq_one_letter_code
_entity_poly.pdbx_strand_id
1 'polypeptide(L)'
;MKYSIPDSVFLKAASEYGTPLWLYDRATIERAVSDVKVFDNVRFAQKACPNLSIVALIKKLGCVVDAVSAGEIVRALKAGFKGGQEKGKVPEIVYTADIFDRDALELVKKYDIHVNVGSPDMIQQLADFGVKSELTLRVNPGFGHKFGA
;
A
#
# COMPACT_ATOMS: atom_id res chain seq x y z
N MET A 1 -6.57 -17.34 -17.54
CA MET A 1 -5.24 -16.67 -17.57
C MET A 1 -4.21 -17.80 -17.66
N LYS A 2 -3.43 -17.86 -18.74
CA LYS A 2 -2.41 -18.89 -18.89
C LYS A 2 -1.17 -18.43 -18.13
N TYR A 3 -0.75 -19.15 -17.11
CA TYR A 3 0.47 -18.83 -16.38
C TYR A 3 1.68 -18.91 -17.31
N SER A 4 2.61 -17.98 -17.19
CA SER A 4 3.86 -17.99 -17.97
C SER A 4 4.94 -18.90 -17.36
N ILE A 5 4.67 -19.46 -16.19
CA ILE A 5 5.58 -20.31 -15.44
C ILE A 5 5.35 -21.78 -15.86
N PRO A 6 6.40 -22.53 -16.24
CA PRO A 6 6.29 -23.96 -16.52
C PRO A 6 5.88 -24.76 -15.29
N ASP A 7 5.11 -25.85 -15.49
CA ASP A 7 4.66 -26.75 -14.42
C ASP A 7 5.83 -27.32 -13.59
N SER A 8 6.98 -27.53 -14.22
CA SER A 8 8.20 -28.02 -13.55
C SER A 8 8.68 -27.05 -12.43
N VAL A 9 8.43 -25.75 -12.55
CA VAL A 9 8.77 -24.76 -11.51
C VAL A 9 7.85 -24.90 -10.30
N PHE A 10 6.55 -25.14 -10.54
CA PHE A 10 5.58 -25.39 -9.46
C PHE A 10 5.92 -26.67 -8.70
N LEU A 11 6.21 -27.75 -9.43
CA LEU A 11 6.59 -29.03 -8.84
C LEU A 11 7.88 -28.93 -8.04
N LYS A 12 8.89 -28.24 -8.56
CA LYS A 12 10.14 -28.00 -7.86
C LYS A 12 9.91 -27.20 -6.58
N ALA A 13 9.15 -26.10 -6.65
CA ALA A 13 8.86 -25.28 -5.48
C ALA A 13 8.08 -26.07 -4.42
N ALA A 14 7.09 -26.87 -4.82
CA ALA A 14 6.34 -27.72 -3.91
C ALA A 14 7.22 -28.78 -3.24
N SER A 15 8.16 -29.37 -3.98
CA SER A 15 9.12 -30.35 -3.45
C SER A 15 10.12 -29.73 -2.48
N GLU A 16 10.58 -28.50 -2.75
CA GLU A 16 11.60 -27.81 -1.96
C GLU A 16 11.04 -27.17 -0.69
N TYR A 17 9.86 -26.54 -0.77
CA TYR A 17 9.27 -25.73 0.30
C TYR A 17 8.03 -26.37 0.93
N GLY A 18 7.50 -27.46 0.35
CA GLY A 18 6.27 -28.09 0.79
C GLY A 18 5.01 -27.37 0.26
N THR A 19 3.86 -27.92 0.63
CA THR A 19 2.53 -27.38 0.31
C THR A 19 1.67 -27.30 1.57
N PRO A 20 0.76 -26.31 1.70
CA PRO A 20 0.44 -25.27 0.70
C PRO A 20 1.51 -24.17 0.67
N LEU A 21 1.75 -23.58 -0.52
CA LEU A 21 2.66 -22.45 -0.66
C LEU A 21 2.10 -21.39 -1.62
N TRP A 22 2.51 -20.15 -1.41
CA TRP A 22 2.23 -19.04 -2.33
C TRP A 22 3.44 -18.77 -3.21
N LEU A 23 3.24 -18.87 -4.52
CA LEU A 23 4.27 -18.58 -5.52
C LEU A 23 3.89 -17.29 -6.26
N TYR A 24 4.82 -16.35 -6.30
CA TYR A 24 4.66 -15.08 -7.00
C TYR A 24 5.60 -15.00 -8.19
N ASP A 25 5.04 -14.70 -9.36
CA ASP A 25 5.83 -14.50 -10.58
C ASP A 25 6.19 -13.02 -10.76
N ARG A 26 7.47 -12.73 -10.66
CA ARG A 26 8.00 -11.38 -10.81
C ARG A 26 7.66 -10.77 -12.18
N ALA A 27 7.81 -11.53 -13.27
CA ALA A 27 7.55 -11.02 -14.62
C ALA A 27 6.08 -10.62 -14.81
N THR A 28 5.17 -11.38 -14.19
CA THR A 28 3.74 -11.05 -14.20
C THR A 28 3.44 -9.77 -13.42
N ILE A 29 4.10 -9.56 -12.28
CA ILE A 29 3.96 -8.31 -11.50
C ILE A 29 4.50 -7.12 -12.30
N GLU A 30 5.69 -7.25 -12.89
CA GLU A 30 6.32 -6.19 -13.70
C GLU A 30 5.44 -5.80 -14.89
N ARG A 31 4.86 -6.78 -15.59
CA ARG A 31 3.92 -6.54 -16.70
C ARG A 31 2.66 -5.81 -16.21
N ALA A 32 2.03 -6.29 -15.14
CA ALA A 32 0.83 -5.66 -14.59
C ALA A 32 1.07 -4.19 -14.17
N VAL A 33 2.24 -3.89 -13.62
CA VAL A 33 2.63 -2.50 -13.33
C VAL A 33 2.84 -1.71 -14.62
N SER A 34 3.46 -2.30 -15.64
CA SER A 34 3.69 -1.66 -16.94
C SER A 34 2.37 -1.28 -17.62
N ASP A 35 1.35 -2.12 -17.52
CA ASP A 35 0.04 -1.88 -18.15
C ASP A 35 -0.67 -0.62 -17.59
N VAL A 36 -0.36 -0.24 -16.35
CA VAL A 36 -0.94 0.95 -15.71
C VAL A 36 0.00 2.17 -15.70
N LYS A 37 1.18 2.08 -16.30
CA LYS A 37 2.13 3.21 -16.40
C LYS A 37 1.73 4.32 -17.36
N VAL A 38 0.57 4.22 -17.99
CA VAL A 38 -0.07 5.32 -18.71
C VAL A 38 -0.52 6.46 -17.79
N PHE A 39 -0.65 6.17 -16.49
CA PHE A 39 -0.96 7.15 -15.46
C PHE A 39 0.34 7.74 -14.87
N ASP A 40 0.34 9.03 -14.56
CA ASP A 40 1.49 9.73 -13.99
C ASP A 40 1.96 9.10 -12.66
N ASN A 41 1.02 8.62 -11.85
CA ASN A 41 1.30 8.02 -10.55
C ASN A 41 0.50 6.74 -10.35
N VAL A 42 1.19 5.66 -10.05
CA VAL A 42 0.59 4.37 -9.70
C VAL A 42 0.78 4.12 -8.21
N ARG A 43 -0.32 3.98 -7.49
CA ARG A 43 -0.32 3.71 -6.05
C ARG A 43 -0.78 2.29 -5.76
N PHE A 44 0.10 1.51 -5.15
CA PHE A 44 -0.16 0.12 -4.79
C PHE A 44 -0.81 0.03 -3.41
N ALA A 45 -2.01 -0.54 -3.35
CA ALA A 45 -2.72 -0.83 -2.10
C ALA A 45 -2.11 -2.05 -1.42
N GLN A 46 -1.33 -1.86 -0.36
CA GLN A 46 -0.61 -2.94 0.33
C GLN A 46 -1.52 -4.01 0.91
N LYS A 47 -2.77 -3.68 1.27
CA LYS A 47 -3.76 -4.65 1.76
C LYS A 47 -3.98 -5.83 0.80
N ALA A 48 -3.72 -5.66 -0.50
CA ALA A 48 -3.83 -6.74 -1.48
C ALA A 48 -2.70 -7.77 -1.32
N CYS A 49 -1.47 -7.33 -1.02
CA CYS A 49 -0.33 -8.19 -0.75
C CYS A 49 0.77 -7.43 0.01
N PRO A 50 0.84 -7.55 1.35
CA PRO A 50 1.82 -6.84 2.16
C PRO A 50 3.17 -7.58 2.27
N ASN A 51 3.45 -8.55 1.39
CA ASN A 51 4.74 -9.24 1.36
C ASN A 51 5.87 -8.25 1.09
N LEU A 52 6.89 -8.23 1.97
CA LEU A 52 7.95 -7.23 1.93
C LEU A 52 8.74 -7.24 0.61
N SER A 53 9.01 -8.42 0.05
CA SER A 53 9.74 -8.55 -1.22
C SER A 53 8.92 -7.99 -2.39
N ILE A 54 7.60 -8.17 -2.38
CA ILE A 54 6.70 -7.60 -3.38
C ILE A 54 6.62 -6.08 -3.22
N VAL A 55 6.45 -5.59 -1.99
CA VAL A 55 6.42 -4.13 -1.72
C VAL A 55 7.73 -3.47 -2.16
N ALA A 56 8.88 -4.12 -1.93
CA ALA A 56 10.18 -3.65 -2.41
C ALA A 56 10.30 -3.67 -3.95
N LEU A 57 9.72 -4.67 -4.61
CA LEU A 57 9.66 -4.73 -6.07
C LEU A 57 8.80 -3.58 -6.62
N ILE A 58 7.63 -3.35 -6.04
CA ILE A 58 6.71 -2.25 -6.39
C ILE A 58 7.43 -0.90 -6.32
N LYS A 59 8.25 -0.67 -5.27
CA LYS A 59 9.09 0.52 -5.19
C LYS A 59 10.09 0.62 -6.33
N LYS A 60 10.80 -0.47 -6.65
CA LYS A 60 11.77 -0.50 -7.76
C LYS A 60 11.11 -0.21 -9.11
N LEU A 61 9.83 -0.54 -9.25
CA LEU A 61 9.04 -0.25 -10.44
C LEU A 61 8.51 1.20 -10.50
N GLY A 62 8.87 2.04 -9.52
CA GLY A 62 8.50 3.45 -9.49
C GLY A 62 7.06 3.73 -9.04
N CYS A 63 6.42 2.76 -8.38
CA CYS A 63 5.12 2.97 -7.75
C CYS A 63 5.29 3.58 -6.36
N VAL A 64 4.22 4.19 -5.86
CA VAL A 64 4.04 4.62 -4.46
C VAL A 64 3.03 3.70 -3.76
N VAL A 65 2.86 3.80 -2.45
CA VAL A 65 2.02 2.86 -1.71
C VAL A 65 0.91 3.53 -0.91
N ASP A 66 -0.17 2.77 -0.72
CA ASP A 66 -1.25 3.06 0.19
C ASP A 66 -1.23 2.02 1.33
N ALA A 67 -1.17 2.50 2.57
CA ALA A 67 -1.12 1.70 3.78
C ALA A 67 -2.41 1.90 4.59
N VAL A 68 -2.95 0.82 5.15
CA VAL A 68 -4.18 0.86 5.96
C VAL A 68 -3.96 0.44 7.41
N SER A 69 -2.70 0.20 7.82
CA SER A 69 -2.35 -0.18 9.19
C SER A 69 -0.91 0.22 9.53
N ALA A 70 -0.60 0.28 10.83
CA ALA A 70 0.77 0.48 11.32
C ALA A 70 1.76 -0.54 10.73
N GLY A 71 1.36 -1.81 10.65
CA GLY A 71 2.18 -2.88 10.07
C GLY A 71 2.51 -2.66 8.60
N GLU A 72 1.59 -2.10 7.82
CA GLU A 72 1.83 -1.77 6.41
C GLU A 72 2.76 -0.55 6.27
N ILE A 73 2.61 0.47 7.12
CA ILE A 73 3.55 1.59 7.18
C ILE A 73 4.97 1.09 7.45
N VAL A 74 5.15 0.22 8.45
CA VAL A 74 6.46 -0.37 8.77
C VAL A 74 7.04 -1.16 7.60
N ARG A 75 6.22 -1.94 6.89
CA ARG A 75 6.67 -2.68 5.70
C ARG A 75 7.08 -1.75 4.56
N ALA A 76 6.31 -0.68 4.32
CA ALA A 76 6.67 0.33 3.33
C ALA A 76 8.03 0.97 3.64
N LEU A 77 8.23 1.41 4.88
CA LEU A 77 9.51 1.99 5.33
C LEU A 77 10.66 0.98 5.17
N LYS A 78 10.48 -0.28 5.57
CA LYS A 78 11.47 -1.36 5.38
C LYS A 78 11.75 -1.67 3.91
N ALA A 79 10.77 -1.54 3.04
CA ALA A 79 10.93 -1.67 1.59
C ALA A 79 11.67 -0.47 0.97
N GLY A 80 11.96 0.56 1.77
CA GLY A 80 12.71 1.74 1.39
C GLY A 80 11.87 2.93 0.94
N PHE A 81 10.54 2.88 1.06
CA PHE A 81 9.69 4.06 0.88
C PHE A 81 9.98 5.07 1.99
N LYS A 82 9.81 6.34 1.69
CA LYS A 82 10.08 7.42 2.62
C LYS A 82 8.78 8.06 3.10
N GLY A 83 8.77 8.46 4.37
CA GLY A 83 7.85 9.46 4.86
C GLY A 83 8.31 10.86 4.44
N GLY A 84 7.63 11.86 4.92
CA GLY A 84 7.85 13.25 4.57
C GLY A 84 6.98 13.70 3.41
N GLN A 85 6.71 14.98 3.40
CA GLN A 85 5.84 15.62 2.41
C GLN A 85 6.59 16.81 1.81
N GLU A 86 6.83 16.74 0.51
CA GLU A 86 7.38 17.86 -0.25
C GLU A 86 6.26 18.49 -1.09
N LYS A 87 6.10 19.81 -0.96
CA LYS A 87 5.08 20.54 -1.72
C LYS A 87 5.22 20.28 -3.22
N GLY A 88 4.12 19.86 -3.83
CA GLY A 88 4.07 19.54 -5.28
C GLY A 88 4.60 18.17 -5.66
N LYS A 89 5.07 17.36 -4.71
CA LYS A 89 5.44 15.96 -4.95
C LYS A 89 4.38 14.99 -4.43
N VAL A 90 4.27 13.86 -5.10
CA VAL A 90 3.39 12.78 -4.66
C VAL A 90 4.02 12.07 -3.46
N PRO A 91 3.33 11.97 -2.32
CA PRO A 91 3.86 11.26 -1.16
C PRO A 91 4.05 9.77 -1.47
N GLU A 92 5.23 9.23 -1.10
CA GLU A 92 5.56 7.82 -1.34
C GLU A 92 4.66 6.88 -0.53
N ILE A 93 4.30 7.27 0.69
CA ILE A 93 3.38 6.54 1.57
C ILE A 93 2.18 7.43 1.87
N VAL A 94 0.98 6.91 1.66
CA VAL A 94 -0.27 7.51 2.14
C VAL A 94 -0.92 6.53 3.11
N TYR A 95 -1.40 7.03 4.22
CA TYR A 95 -2.15 6.25 5.19
C TYR A 95 -3.64 6.49 5.01
N THR A 96 -4.36 5.42 4.67
CA THR A 96 -5.81 5.45 4.41
C THR A 96 -6.49 4.39 5.27
N ALA A 97 -6.93 4.76 6.47
CA ALA A 97 -7.66 3.87 7.35
C ALA A 97 -9.00 4.50 7.74
N ASP A 98 -10.00 3.65 7.97
CA ASP A 98 -11.31 4.11 8.47
C ASP A 98 -11.31 4.20 10.01
N ILE A 99 -10.33 3.57 10.67
CA ILE A 99 -10.12 3.63 12.13
C ILE A 99 -8.62 3.85 12.36
N PHE A 100 -8.30 4.85 13.18
CA PHE A 100 -6.92 5.09 13.59
C PHE A 100 -6.56 4.30 14.84
N ASP A 101 -5.52 3.48 14.74
CA ASP A 101 -4.86 2.91 15.92
C ASP A 101 -3.69 3.80 16.37
N ARG A 102 -3.33 3.69 17.65
CA ARG A 102 -2.29 4.52 18.26
C ARG A 102 -0.93 4.34 17.60
N ASP A 103 -0.57 3.08 17.30
CA ASP A 103 0.74 2.76 16.70
C ASP A 103 0.86 3.39 15.30
N ALA A 104 -0.24 3.39 14.53
CA ALA A 104 -0.27 4.05 13.23
C ALA A 104 -0.11 5.57 13.37
N LEU A 105 -0.81 6.20 14.32
CA LEU A 105 -0.70 7.64 14.57
C LEU A 105 0.72 8.04 15.02
N GLU A 106 1.40 7.21 15.83
CA GLU A 106 2.80 7.44 16.20
C GLU A 106 3.73 7.40 15.00
N LEU A 107 3.52 6.43 14.07
CA LEU A 107 4.30 6.35 12.83
C LEU A 107 3.99 7.50 11.88
N VAL A 108 2.73 7.85 11.71
CA VAL A 108 2.30 9.01 10.90
C VAL A 108 2.99 10.27 11.37
N LYS A 109 2.95 10.55 12.68
CA LYS A 109 3.59 11.72 13.28
C LYS A 109 5.11 11.69 13.15
N LYS A 110 5.72 10.52 13.43
CA LYS A 110 7.17 10.36 13.42
C LYS A 110 7.78 10.53 12.04
N TYR A 111 7.11 10.02 11.01
CA TYR A 111 7.62 9.99 9.63
C TYR A 111 6.93 10.99 8.71
N ASP A 112 6.10 11.87 9.26
CA ASP A 112 5.33 12.87 8.49
C ASP A 112 4.60 12.24 7.29
N ILE A 113 3.81 11.20 7.56
CA ILE A 113 3.10 10.46 6.52
C ILE A 113 1.79 11.17 6.17
N HIS A 114 1.54 11.31 4.88
CA HIS A 114 0.29 11.86 4.36
C HIS A 114 -0.91 10.99 4.74
N VAL A 115 -2.00 11.61 5.19
CA VAL A 115 -3.20 10.89 5.66
C VAL A 115 -4.41 11.23 4.81
N ASN A 116 -5.14 10.19 4.41
CA ASN A 116 -6.49 10.33 3.87
C ASN A 116 -7.50 10.18 4.99
N VAL A 117 -8.30 11.22 5.22
CA VAL A 117 -9.35 11.22 6.26
C VAL A 117 -10.73 11.11 5.64
N GLY A 118 -11.56 10.23 6.21
CA GLY A 118 -12.91 9.93 5.72
C GLY A 118 -14.02 10.58 6.54
N SER A 119 -13.71 11.22 7.68
CA SER A 119 -14.69 11.83 8.58
C SER A 119 -14.11 13.01 9.36
N PRO A 120 -14.94 13.94 9.84
CA PRO A 120 -14.48 15.09 10.61
C PRO A 120 -13.82 14.72 11.94
N ASP A 121 -14.27 13.67 12.61
CA ASP A 121 -13.70 13.19 13.87
C ASP A 121 -12.27 12.65 13.69
N MET A 122 -11.93 12.10 12.52
CA MET A 122 -10.56 11.70 12.19
C MET A 122 -9.61 12.92 12.17
N ILE A 123 -10.08 14.07 11.68
CA ILE A 123 -9.30 15.31 11.70
C ILE A 123 -9.02 15.74 13.15
N GLN A 124 -10.04 15.66 14.01
CA GLN A 124 -9.88 15.98 15.42
C GLN A 124 -8.89 15.03 16.11
N GLN A 125 -8.99 13.71 15.84
CA GLN A 125 -8.04 12.74 16.39
C GLN A 125 -6.59 13.02 15.98
N LEU A 126 -6.35 13.39 14.72
CA LEU A 126 -5.01 13.78 14.24
C LEU A 126 -4.50 15.03 14.96
N ALA A 127 -5.37 16.05 15.13
CA ALA A 127 -5.03 17.29 15.82
C ALA A 127 -4.70 17.04 17.30
N ASP A 128 -5.53 16.27 18.00
CA ASP A 128 -5.34 15.92 19.42
C ASP A 128 -4.05 15.10 19.64
N PHE A 129 -3.70 14.26 18.67
CA PHE A 129 -2.44 13.51 18.68
C PHE A 129 -1.22 14.37 18.32
N GLY A 130 -1.45 15.58 17.81
CA GLY A 130 -0.41 16.52 17.39
C GLY A 130 0.26 16.14 16.08
N VAL A 131 -0.48 15.48 15.17
CA VAL A 131 -0.07 15.28 13.79
C VAL A 131 -0.23 16.58 13.02
N LYS A 132 0.80 16.96 12.26
CA LYS A 132 0.83 18.20 11.45
C LYS A 132 0.99 17.92 9.96
N SER A 133 0.88 16.66 9.58
CA SER A 133 1.01 16.21 8.20
C SER A 133 -0.09 16.81 7.31
N GLU A 134 0.21 17.01 6.04
CA GLU A 134 -0.83 17.31 5.05
C GLU A 134 -1.82 16.13 4.99
N LEU A 135 -3.08 16.46 4.73
CA LEU A 135 -4.13 15.45 4.62
C LEU A 135 -5.00 15.67 3.39
N THR A 136 -5.58 14.59 2.93
CA THR A 136 -6.60 14.60 1.88
C THR A 136 -7.95 14.23 2.49
N LEU A 137 -8.99 14.95 2.11
CA LEU A 137 -10.36 14.62 2.47
C LEU A 137 -10.89 13.56 1.50
N ARG A 138 -11.26 12.40 2.03
CA ARG A 138 -11.94 11.36 1.28
C ARG A 138 -13.44 11.54 1.40
N VAL A 139 -14.10 11.85 0.28
CA VAL A 139 -15.56 11.92 0.22
C VAL A 139 -16.09 10.60 -0.34
N ASN A 140 -16.93 9.93 0.43
CA ASN A 140 -17.69 8.78 -0.04
C ASN A 140 -19.13 9.23 -0.35
N PRO A 141 -19.54 9.32 -1.62
CA PRO A 141 -20.86 9.83 -1.99
C PRO A 141 -22.01 8.86 -1.69
N GLY A 142 -21.73 7.68 -1.14
CA GLY A 142 -22.75 6.71 -0.71
C GLY A 142 -23.46 5.97 -1.85
N PHE A 143 -23.04 6.17 -3.11
CA PHE A 143 -23.52 5.40 -4.24
C PHE A 143 -22.38 4.65 -4.93
N GLY A 144 -22.69 3.52 -5.55
CA GLY A 144 -21.71 2.76 -6.35
C GLY A 144 -21.00 1.62 -5.64
N HIS A 145 -21.21 1.40 -4.33
CA HIS A 145 -20.59 0.31 -3.57
C HIS A 145 -21.59 -0.68 -2.97
N LYS A 146 -22.74 -0.87 -3.59
CA LYS A 146 -23.59 -2.01 -3.25
C LYS A 146 -23.17 -3.25 -4.03
N PHE A 147 -21.93 -3.66 -3.85
CA PHE A 147 -21.53 -5.01 -4.22
C PHE A 147 -21.92 -5.92 -3.06
N GLY A 148 -22.98 -6.70 -3.26
CA GLY A 148 -23.38 -7.75 -2.33
C GLY A 148 -24.42 -7.34 -1.28
N ALA A 149 -25.44 -6.60 -1.67
CA ALA A 149 -26.71 -6.64 -0.95
C ALA A 149 -27.60 -7.68 -1.60
#